data_8fbe3a25df2aeece981c9059caff3e62
#
_entry.id   8fbe3a25df2aeece981c9059caff3e62
#
_cell.length_a   1.000
_cell.length_b   1.000
_cell.length_c   1.000
_cell.angle_alpha   90.00
_cell.angle_beta   90.00
_cell.angle_gamma   90.00
#
_symmetry.space_group_name_H-M   'P 1'
#
loop_
_entity.id
_entity.type
_entity.pdbx_description
1 polymer ?
#
loop_
_entity_poly.entity_id
_entity_poly.type
_entity_poly.pdbx_seq_one_letter_code
_entity_poly.pdbx_strand_id
1 'polypeptide(L)'
;MSNRKIFHMHLPDNVHFILDKLNSAGYEAVVVGGCVRDVLLGKEPHDYDIATSAFPEEIMRVFNGDRMILDGLKHGTVTVIYDHVPYEITTYRIDGKYTDHRRPDNVEFTRNLRDDLSRRDFTMNALAYDRDYIYDFFDGMDDIEHKVIRCVGNPADRISEDPLRIMRALRFSAQYCFVIDEETSKVILNDDNIKLLEMIAQERKSAEFNKLLGGDNIVMVFWQYFPIIRSLYSGFMLIDNPFETAMKIRNSMNLYEGIAILCKDMSIDLFEIDEEVDFLCKAMRYSNQIKKNVVEIMKVWKKELLFPGEICARHLLYKYQFAKCNIWYQM
;
A
#
# COMPACT_ATOMS: atom_id res chain seq x y z
N MET A 1 -0.51 -26.39 -17.06
CA MET A 1 -1.33 -25.34 -17.68
C MET A 1 -0.41 -24.24 -18.16
N SER A 2 -0.74 -23.51 -19.23
CA SER A 2 0.11 -22.41 -19.71
C SER A 2 0.12 -21.29 -18.69
N ASN A 3 1.30 -20.88 -18.20
CA ASN A 3 1.47 -19.79 -17.21
C ASN A 3 1.21 -18.40 -17.81
N ARG A 4 0.60 -18.34 -19.00
CA ARG A 4 0.26 -17.10 -19.70
C ARG A 4 -1.12 -17.19 -20.33
N LYS A 5 -1.88 -16.08 -20.27
CA LYS A 5 -3.22 -15.95 -20.87
C LYS A 5 -3.22 -14.75 -21.81
N ILE A 6 -3.86 -14.86 -22.96
CA ILE A 6 -4.06 -13.73 -23.88
C ILE A 6 -4.95 -12.71 -23.17
N PHE A 7 -4.52 -11.47 -23.17
CA PHE A 7 -5.24 -10.37 -22.55
C PHE A 7 -4.96 -9.07 -23.31
N HIS A 8 -5.90 -8.16 -23.33
CA HIS A 8 -5.71 -6.84 -23.94
C HIS A 8 -5.86 -5.77 -22.85
N MET A 9 -4.73 -5.20 -22.47
CA MET A 9 -4.64 -4.06 -21.55
C MET A 9 -4.23 -2.82 -22.36
N HIS A 10 -4.96 -1.73 -22.17
CA HIS A 10 -4.52 -0.46 -22.73
C HIS A 10 -3.34 0.07 -21.93
N LEU A 11 -2.22 0.29 -22.61
CA LEU A 11 -1.03 0.94 -22.05
C LEU A 11 -0.88 2.34 -22.61
N PRO A 12 -0.41 3.33 -21.82
CA PRO A 12 -0.02 4.63 -22.35
C PRO A 12 1.09 4.53 -23.40
N ASP A 13 1.10 5.46 -24.36
CA ASP A 13 2.10 5.48 -25.46
C ASP A 13 3.55 5.52 -24.92
N ASN A 14 3.77 6.24 -23.83
CA ASN A 14 5.09 6.31 -23.18
C ASN A 14 5.55 4.93 -22.65
N VAL A 15 4.62 4.14 -22.10
CA VAL A 15 4.92 2.78 -21.65
C VAL A 15 5.22 1.89 -22.84
N HIS A 16 4.42 1.98 -23.91
CA HIS A 16 4.70 1.27 -25.16
C HIS A 16 6.09 1.57 -25.68
N PHE A 17 6.47 2.86 -25.74
CA PHE A 17 7.80 3.30 -26.19
C PHE A 17 8.93 2.65 -25.37
N ILE A 18 8.81 2.65 -24.03
CA ILE A 18 9.84 2.08 -23.15
C ILE A 18 9.97 0.57 -23.36
N LEU A 19 8.83 -0.16 -23.44
CA LEU A 19 8.83 -1.59 -23.72
C LEU A 19 9.45 -1.91 -25.09
N ASP A 20 9.09 -1.14 -26.13
CA ASP A 20 9.64 -1.31 -27.47
C ASP A 20 11.14 -1.08 -27.53
N LYS A 21 11.63 -0.08 -26.82
CA LYS A 21 13.06 0.25 -26.80
C LYS A 21 13.88 -0.86 -26.16
N LEU A 22 13.40 -1.47 -25.06
CA LEU A 22 14.02 -2.61 -24.41
C LEU A 22 13.95 -3.88 -25.28
N ASN A 23 12.77 -4.19 -25.82
CA ASN A 23 12.56 -5.37 -26.65
C ASN A 23 13.38 -5.31 -27.95
N SER A 24 13.47 -4.13 -28.58
CA SER A 24 14.28 -3.92 -29.80
C SER A 24 15.77 -4.10 -29.52
N ALA A 25 16.22 -3.86 -28.28
CA ALA A 25 17.58 -4.12 -27.83
C ALA A 25 17.82 -5.61 -27.44
N GLY A 26 16.80 -6.47 -27.55
CA GLY A 26 16.88 -7.91 -27.26
C GLY A 26 16.61 -8.29 -25.82
N TYR A 27 16.03 -7.38 -25.01
CA TYR A 27 15.69 -7.65 -23.61
C TYR A 27 14.19 -7.80 -23.45
N GLU A 28 13.76 -8.81 -22.70
CA GLU A 28 12.37 -8.95 -22.27
C GLU A 28 12.00 -7.75 -21.36
N ALA A 29 10.84 -7.15 -21.60
CA ALA A 29 10.31 -6.07 -20.79
C ALA A 29 8.81 -6.21 -20.63
N VAL A 30 8.32 -6.07 -19.42
CA VAL A 30 6.92 -6.25 -19.03
C VAL A 30 6.49 -5.17 -18.03
N VAL A 31 5.21 -4.82 -18.02
CA VAL A 31 4.64 -4.10 -16.88
C VAL A 31 4.25 -5.10 -15.79
N VAL A 32 4.38 -4.74 -14.52
CA VAL A 32 4.26 -5.67 -13.40
C VAL A 32 3.48 -5.11 -12.21
N GLY A 33 2.90 -6.02 -11.43
CA GLY A 33 2.41 -5.68 -10.09
C GLY A 33 1.09 -4.93 -10.07
N GLY A 34 1.09 -3.77 -9.40
CA GLY A 34 -0.12 -3.00 -9.12
C GLY A 34 -0.94 -2.61 -10.34
N CYS A 35 -0.28 -2.18 -11.42
CA CYS A 35 -0.98 -1.77 -12.63
C CYS A 35 -1.72 -2.93 -13.31
N VAL A 36 -1.14 -4.13 -13.36
CA VAL A 36 -1.79 -5.32 -13.95
C VAL A 36 -3.00 -5.72 -13.10
N ARG A 37 -2.85 -5.78 -11.78
CA ARG A 37 -3.96 -6.03 -10.85
C ARG A 37 -5.08 -5.01 -11.03
N ASP A 38 -4.76 -3.72 -11.07
CA ASP A 38 -5.76 -2.65 -11.11
C ASP A 38 -6.58 -2.71 -12.40
N VAL A 39 -5.96 -2.99 -13.55
CA VAL A 39 -6.69 -3.21 -14.81
C VAL A 39 -7.59 -4.45 -14.73
N LEU A 40 -7.13 -5.56 -14.14
CA LEU A 40 -7.97 -6.75 -13.93
C LEU A 40 -9.17 -6.47 -13.02
N LEU A 41 -9.05 -5.50 -12.10
CA LEU A 41 -10.14 -5.02 -11.25
C LEU A 41 -11.02 -3.94 -11.91
N GLY A 42 -10.76 -3.60 -13.19
CA GLY A 42 -11.48 -2.53 -13.90
C GLY A 42 -11.15 -1.12 -13.40
N LYS A 43 -9.99 -0.95 -12.76
CA LYS A 43 -9.49 0.34 -12.26
C LYS A 43 -8.41 0.88 -13.21
N GLU A 44 -8.32 2.20 -13.30
CA GLU A 44 -7.23 2.86 -14.01
C GLU A 44 -5.98 2.88 -13.12
N PRO A 45 -4.82 2.37 -13.60
CA PRO A 45 -3.56 2.42 -12.86
C PRO A 45 -3.05 3.85 -12.71
N HIS A 46 -2.49 4.17 -11.54
CA HIS A 46 -1.85 5.47 -11.29
C HIS A 46 -0.42 5.53 -11.83
N ASP A 47 0.29 4.42 -11.79
CA ASP A 47 1.67 4.26 -12.20
C ASP A 47 1.87 2.92 -12.92
N TYR A 48 2.97 2.80 -13.66
CA TYR A 48 3.34 1.60 -14.39
C TYR A 48 4.77 1.22 -14.05
N ASP A 49 4.92 0.23 -13.19
CA ASP A 49 6.21 -0.38 -12.89
C ASP A 49 6.62 -1.28 -14.06
N ILE A 50 7.85 -1.11 -14.56
CA ILE A 50 8.41 -1.90 -15.64
C ILE A 50 9.50 -2.80 -15.07
N ALA A 51 9.43 -4.08 -15.40
CA ALA A 51 10.46 -5.04 -15.07
C ALA A 51 11.08 -5.60 -16.38
N THR A 52 12.38 -5.89 -16.36
CA THR A 52 13.10 -6.31 -17.56
C THR A 52 14.20 -7.34 -17.26
N SER A 53 14.53 -8.15 -18.28
CA SER A 53 15.70 -9.03 -18.25
C SER A 53 17.02 -8.27 -18.44
N ALA A 54 16.99 -6.99 -18.83
CA ALA A 54 18.18 -6.16 -18.95
C ALA A 54 18.79 -5.88 -17.59
N PHE A 55 20.12 -5.97 -17.45
CA PHE A 55 20.84 -5.55 -16.24
C PHE A 55 20.94 -4.03 -16.20
N PRO A 56 21.22 -3.41 -15.03
CA PRO A 56 21.20 -1.96 -14.89
C PRO A 56 22.10 -1.25 -15.91
N GLU A 57 23.28 -1.76 -16.20
CA GLU A 57 24.20 -1.19 -17.18
C GLU A 57 23.68 -1.34 -18.63
N GLU A 58 22.88 -2.37 -18.88
CA GLU A 58 22.22 -2.59 -20.16
C GLU A 58 21.05 -1.61 -20.33
N ILE A 59 20.24 -1.39 -19.28
CA ILE A 59 19.19 -0.36 -19.26
C ILE A 59 19.81 1.01 -19.56
N MET A 60 20.89 1.38 -18.86
CA MET A 60 21.58 2.65 -19.09
C MET A 60 22.10 2.79 -20.52
N ARG A 61 22.54 1.71 -21.16
CA ARG A 61 22.97 1.73 -22.59
C ARG A 61 21.78 1.91 -23.54
N VAL A 62 20.67 1.24 -23.29
CA VAL A 62 19.44 1.34 -24.10
C VAL A 62 18.89 2.75 -24.07
N PHE A 63 18.92 3.40 -22.91
CA PHE A 63 18.41 4.76 -22.70
C PHE A 63 19.52 5.82 -22.72
N ASN A 64 20.66 5.51 -23.36
CA ASN A 64 21.75 6.49 -23.51
C ASN A 64 21.25 7.72 -24.30
N GLY A 65 21.39 8.91 -23.70
CA GLY A 65 20.84 10.16 -24.22
C GLY A 65 19.52 10.61 -23.59
N ASP A 66 18.82 9.72 -22.87
CA ASP A 66 17.66 10.08 -22.07
C ASP A 66 18.10 10.51 -20.64
N ARG A 67 17.27 11.33 -19.99
CA ARG A 67 17.51 11.70 -18.59
C ARG A 67 17.18 10.53 -17.66
N MET A 68 18.14 10.15 -16.80
CA MET A 68 17.99 9.03 -15.86
C MET A 68 18.29 9.47 -14.43
N ILE A 69 17.64 8.81 -13.44
CA ILE A 69 17.93 8.89 -12.02
C ILE A 69 18.39 7.48 -11.58
N LEU A 70 19.55 7.42 -10.89
CA LEU A 70 20.24 6.17 -10.59
C LEU A 70 20.25 5.81 -9.11
N ASP A 71 19.41 6.47 -8.28
CA ASP A 71 19.36 6.26 -6.83
C ASP A 71 18.96 4.82 -6.46
N GLY A 72 18.20 4.15 -7.33
CA GLY A 72 17.76 2.76 -7.18
C GLY A 72 18.73 1.70 -7.69
N LEU A 73 19.91 2.08 -8.23
CA LEU A 73 20.82 1.20 -8.97
C LEU A 73 21.23 -0.06 -8.17
N LYS A 74 21.48 0.11 -6.87
CA LYS A 74 21.84 -1.00 -5.96
C LYS A 74 20.77 -2.10 -5.90
N HIS A 75 19.53 -1.76 -6.21
CA HIS A 75 18.39 -2.66 -6.20
C HIS A 75 17.93 -3.05 -7.60
N GLY A 76 18.71 -2.68 -8.63
CA GLY A 76 18.43 -2.98 -10.02
C GLY A 76 17.47 -2.00 -10.69
N THR A 77 17.13 -0.88 -10.06
CA THR A 77 16.18 0.09 -10.61
C THR A 77 16.90 1.28 -11.23
N VAL A 78 16.55 1.59 -12.48
CA VAL A 78 16.91 2.81 -13.20
C VAL A 78 15.60 3.56 -13.48
N THR A 79 15.51 4.82 -13.03
CA THR A 79 14.35 5.66 -13.36
C THR A 79 14.66 6.46 -14.62
N VAL A 80 13.92 6.22 -15.69
CA VAL A 80 14.01 6.95 -16.96
C VAL A 80 12.95 8.04 -16.97
N ILE A 81 13.35 9.28 -17.28
CA ILE A 81 12.40 10.38 -17.45
C ILE A 81 12.09 10.51 -18.94
N TYR A 82 10.87 10.14 -19.30
CA TYR A 82 10.37 10.25 -20.67
C TYR A 82 9.13 11.15 -20.71
N ASP A 83 9.14 12.14 -21.59
CA ASP A 83 8.07 13.15 -21.70
C ASP A 83 7.71 13.79 -20.34
N HIS A 84 8.73 14.16 -19.57
CA HIS A 84 8.64 14.75 -18.22
C HIS A 84 8.05 13.81 -17.14
N VAL A 85 7.76 12.55 -17.45
CA VAL A 85 7.22 11.56 -16.53
C VAL A 85 8.33 10.57 -16.14
N PRO A 86 8.54 10.29 -14.84
CA PRO A 86 9.48 9.26 -14.39
C PRO A 86 8.88 7.87 -14.54
N TYR A 87 9.62 6.93 -15.09
CA TYR A 87 9.29 5.51 -15.20
C TYR A 87 10.37 4.69 -14.51
N GLU A 88 9.99 3.86 -13.56
CA GLU A 88 10.90 2.93 -12.88
C GLU A 88 11.04 1.66 -13.71
N ILE A 89 12.28 1.37 -14.14
CA ILE A 89 12.65 0.17 -14.88
C ILE A 89 13.55 -0.66 -13.98
N THR A 90 13.06 -1.82 -13.55
CA THR A 90 13.76 -2.68 -12.61
C THR A 90 14.20 -3.97 -13.27
N THR A 91 15.48 -4.31 -13.14
CA THR A 91 16.03 -5.61 -13.54
C THR A 91 15.36 -6.73 -12.75
N TYR A 92 15.02 -7.86 -13.41
CA TYR A 92 14.57 -9.07 -12.72
C TYR A 92 15.61 -9.49 -11.69
N ARG A 93 15.15 -9.85 -10.47
CA ARG A 93 16.05 -10.17 -9.38
C ARG A 93 15.51 -11.25 -8.45
N ILE A 94 16.45 -11.91 -7.81
CA ILE A 94 16.22 -12.79 -6.67
C ILE A 94 16.70 -12.05 -5.44
N ASP A 95 15.85 -11.94 -4.44
CA ASP A 95 16.23 -11.29 -3.20
C ASP A 95 16.93 -12.33 -2.29
N GLY A 96 18.07 -11.95 -1.71
CA GLY A 96 18.80 -12.75 -0.75
C GLY A 96 18.15 -12.75 0.63
N LYS A 97 18.94 -13.00 1.69
CA LYS A 97 18.43 -12.95 3.07
C LYS A 97 18.07 -11.51 3.46
N TYR A 98 17.17 -11.38 4.40
CA TYR A 98 16.69 -10.12 4.95
C TYR A 98 17.07 -10.03 6.43
N THR A 99 18.23 -9.48 6.77
CA THR A 99 18.65 -9.30 8.15
C THR A 99 18.01 -8.10 8.83
N ASP A 100 17.65 -7.08 8.06
CA ASP A 100 16.98 -5.87 8.56
C ASP A 100 15.45 -5.92 8.47
N HIS A 101 14.87 -7.06 8.06
CA HIS A 101 13.43 -7.25 7.82
C HIS A 101 12.81 -6.18 6.90
N ARG A 102 13.58 -5.68 5.93
CA ARG A 102 13.10 -4.67 4.99
C ARG A 102 13.72 -4.78 3.60
N ARG A 103 15.05 -4.92 3.58
CA ARG A 103 15.81 -4.97 2.34
C ARG A 103 16.61 -6.25 2.28
N PRO A 104 16.69 -6.89 1.14
CA PRO A 104 17.59 -8.01 1.01
C PRO A 104 19.04 -7.53 1.18
N ASP A 105 19.82 -8.28 1.94
CA ASP A 105 21.24 -8.00 2.16
C ASP A 105 22.03 -7.98 0.84
N ASN A 106 21.65 -8.89 -0.05
CA ASN A 106 22.18 -9.01 -1.39
C ASN A 106 21.05 -9.21 -2.39
N VAL A 107 21.22 -8.67 -3.57
CA VAL A 107 20.33 -8.84 -4.72
C VAL A 107 21.11 -9.55 -5.80
N GLU A 108 20.60 -10.64 -6.32
CA GLU A 108 21.13 -11.33 -7.49
C GLU A 108 20.24 -11.03 -8.69
N PHE A 109 20.82 -10.46 -9.73
CA PHE A 109 20.09 -10.19 -10.96
C PHE A 109 19.90 -11.46 -11.77
N THR A 110 18.70 -11.65 -12.29
CA THR A 110 18.33 -12.81 -13.12
C THR A 110 17.72 -12.36 -14.44
N ARG A 111 17.65 -13.27 -15.40
CA ARG A 111 16.91 -13.03 -16.65
C ARG A 111 15.55 -13.75 -16.67
N ASN A 112 15.18 -14.35 -15.55
CA ASN A 112 13.97 -15.16 -15.45
C ASN A 112 12.86 -14.36 -14.74
N LEU A 113 11.80 -14.04 -15.46
CA LEU A 113 10.64 -13.30 -14.93
C LEU A 113 9.99 -14.00 -13.71
N ARG A 114 9.92 -15.34 -13.72
CA ARG A 114 9.31 -16.10 -12.62
C ARG A 114 10.02 -15.84 -11.29
N ASP A 115 11.36 -15.74 -11.32
CA ASP A 115 12.15 -15.47 -10.11
C ASP A 115 11.81 -14.09 -9.53
N ASP A 116 11.68 -13.07 -10.40
CA ASP A 116 11.28 -11.72 -9.94
C ASP A 116 9.85 -11.68 -9.36
N LEU A 117 8.92 -12.40 -9.97
CA LEU A 117 7.55 -12.46 -9.48
C LEU A 117 7.45 -13.28 -8.17
N SER A 118 8.33 -14.27 -7.96
CA SER A 118 8.31 -15.13 -6.77
C SER A 118 8.64 -14.42 -5.46
N ARG A 119 9.40 -13.31 -5.50
CA ARG A 119 9.79 -12.52 -4.31
C ARG A 119 8.73 -11.50 -3.88
N ARG A 120 7.66 -11.33 -4.66
CA ARG A 120 6.61 -10.34 -4.37
C ARG A 120 5.77 -10.77 -3.18
N ASP A 121 4.98 -9.80 -2.67
CA ASP A 121 4.19 -9.98 -1.45
C ASP A 121 3.01 -10.95 -1.64
N PHE A 122 2.11 -10.62 -2.57
CA PHE A 122 0.86 -11.34 -2.79
C PHE A 122 0.71 -11.76 -4.25
N THR A 123 0.02 -12.90 -4.46
CA THR A 123 -0.23 -13.49 -5.78
C THR A 123 -0.86 -12.48 -6.75
N MET A 124 -1.85 -11.70 -6.27
CA MET A 124 -2.51 -10.65 -7.06
C MET A 124 -1.58 -9.52 -7.51
N ASN A 125 -0.39 -9.38 -6.92
CA ASN A 125 0.65 -8.43 -7.29
C ASN A 125 1.84 -9.10 -8.01
N ALA A 126 1.81 -10.44 -8.14
CA ALA A 126 2.84 -11.23 -8.82
C ALA A 126 2.43 -11.57 -10.27
N LEU A 127 1.85 -10.58 -10.94
CA LEU A 127 1.40 -10.63 -12.32
C LEU A 127 2.28 -9.74 -13.20
N ALA A 128 2.50 -10.16 -14.45
CA ALA A 128 3.21 -9.37 -15.44
C ALA A 128 2.45 -9.35 -16.77
N TYR A 129 2.66 -8.31 -17.59
CA TYR A 129 2.01 -8.19 -18.89
C TYR A 129 2.99 -7.63 -19.93
N ASP A 130 3.07 -8.31 -21.11
CA ASP A 130 4.02 -8.00 -22.19
C ASP A 130 3.38 -7.34 -23.42
N ARG A 131 2.11 -6.96 -23.35
CA ARG A 131 1.21 -6.40 -24.39
C ARG A 131 0.30 -7.44 -25.07
N ASP A 132 0.64 -8.71 -25.04
CA ASP A 132 -0.16 -9.79 -25.61
C ASP A 132 -0.66 -10.76 -24.54
N TYR A 133 0.15 -11.00 -23.52
CA TYR A 133 -0.11 -12.02 -22.51
C TYR A 133 0.07 -11.48 -21.09
N ILE A 134 -0.82 -11.93 -20.19
CA ILE A 134 -0.55 -11.90 -18.75
C ILE A 134 0.20 -13.16 -18.38
N TYR A 135 1.31 -13.00 -17.66
CA TYR A 135 2.08 -14.05 -17.02
C TYR A 135 1.64 -14.18 -15.57
N ASP A 136 1.14 -15.36 -15.22
CA ASP A 136 0.64 -15.72 -13.90
C ASP A 136 1.24 -17.07 -13.49
N PHE A 137 2.25 -17.04 -12.63
CA PHE A 137 2.95 -18.25 -12.16
C PHE A 137 2.45 -18.72 -10.79
N PHE A 138 1.59 -17.93 -10.14
CA PHE A 138 1.19 -18.10 -8.73
C PHE A 138 -0.32 -18.01 -8.53
N ASP A 139 -1.10 -18.18 -9.59
CA ASP A 139 -2.57 -18.18 -9.58
C ASP A 139 -3.18 -16.85 -9.10
N GLY A 140 -2.48 -15.72 -9.35
CA GLY A 140 -2.91 -14.39 -8.93
C GLY A 140 -4.21 -13.92 -9.61
N MET A 141 -4.46 -14.34 -10.85
CA MET A 141 -5.73 -14.03 -11.54
C MET A 141 -6.91 -14.77 -10.90
N ASP A 142 -6.72 -16.01 -10.49
CA ASP A 142 -7.72 -16.79 -9.77
C ASP A 142 -8.02 -16.18 -8.39
N ASP A 143 -6.98 -15.77 -7.66
CA ASP A 143 -7.14 -15.08 -6.38
C ASP A 143 -7.85 -13.72 -6.54
N ILE A 144 -7.63 -12.97 -7.61
CA ILE A 144 -8.39 -11.75 -7.93
C ILE A 144 -9.86 -12.06 -8.20
N GLU A 145 -10.16 -13.08 -8.99
CA GLU A 145 -11.53 -13.50 -9.31
C GLU A 145 -12.30 -13.93 -8.05
N HIS A 146 -11.64 -14.69 -7.17
CA HIS A 146 -12.23 -15.14 -5.90
C HIS A 146 -12.09 -14.12 -4.76
N LYS A 147 -11.50 -12.95 -5.02
CA LYS A 147 -11.30 -11.87 -4.03
C LYS A 147 -10.47 -12.34 -2.82
N VAL A 148 -9.37 -13.01 -3.06
CA VAL A 148 -8.47 -13.55 -2.05
C VAL A 148 -7.14 -12.79 -2.03
N ILE A 149 -6.60 -12.54 -0.84
CA ILE A 149 -5.23 -12.05 -0.63
C ILE A 149 -4.40 -13.21 -0.10
N ARG A 150 -3.51 -13.71 -0.93
CA ARG A 150 -2.61 -14.84 -0.63
C ARG A 150 -1.17 -14.42 -0.80
N CYS A 151 -0.31 -14.77 0.14
CA CYS A 151 1.14 -14.60 -0.03
C CYS A 151 1.67 -15.44 -1.20
N VAL A 152 2.68 -14.94 -1.90
CA VAL A 152 3.42 -15.75 -2.89
C VAL A 152 4.26 -16.78 -2.14
N GLY A 153 4.05 -18.06 -2.40
CA GLY A 153 4.77 -19.14 -1.71
C GLY A 153 4.38 -19.28 -0.24
N ASN A 154 5.36 -19.49 0.63
CA ASN A 154 5.10 -19.71 2.06
C ASN A 154 4.85 -18.38 2.79
N PRO A 155 3.69 -18.16 3.44
CA PRO A 155 3.39 -16.92 4.15
C PRO A 155 4.39 -16.59 5.27
N ALA A 156 4.88 -17.60 6.02
CA ALA A 156 5.82 -17.37 7.11
C ALA A 156 7.15 -16.78 6.60
N ASP A 157 7.65 -17.28 5.48
CA ASP A 157 8.87 -16.75 4.87
C ASP A 157 8.64 -15.31 4.40
N ARG A 158 7.52 -15.05 3.69
CA ARG A 158 7.19 -13.71 3.19
C ARG A 158 7.05 -12.67 4.29
N ILE A 159 6.40 -13.03 5.40
CA ILE A 159 6.24 -12.11 6.55
C ILE A 159 7.58 -11.90 7.28
N SER A 160 8.39 -12.94 7.44
CA SER A 160 9.73 -12.82 8.04
C SER A 160 10.66 -11.91 7.24
N GLU A 161 10.57 -11.89 5.91
CA GLU A 161 11.37 -11.02 5.03
C GLU A 161 11.02 -9.53 5.20
N ASP A 162 9.75 -9.18 5.11
CA ASP A 162 9.25 -7.81 5.36
C ASP A 162 7.93 -7.86 6.13
N PRO A 163 7.96 -7.69 7.48
CA PRO A 163 6.76 -7.69 8.29
C PRO A 163 5.74 -6.59 7.94
N LEU A 164 6.15 -5.57 7.18
CA LEU A 164 5.20 -4.58 6.65
C LEU A 164 4.14 -5.23 5.75
N ARG A 165 4.40 -6.39 5.19
CA ARG A 165 3.43 -7.18 4.43
C ARG A 165 2.18 -7.50 5.25
N ILE A 166 2.28 -7.58 6.59
CA ILE A 166 1.12 -7.68 7.50
C ILE A 166 0.20 -6.48 7.28
N MET A 167 0.73 -5.27 7.40
CA MET A 167 -0.07 -4.05 7.22
C MET A 167 -0.59 -3.90 5.78
N ARG A 168 0.20 -4.33 4.80
CA ARG A 168 -0.22 -4.35 3.39
C ARG A 168 -1.38 -5.29 3.14
N ALA A 169 -1.40 -6.50 3.76
CA ALA A 169 -2.52 -7.43 3.68
C ALA A 169 -3.82 -6.80 4.23
N LEU A 170 -3.75 -6.18 5.41
CA LEU A 170 -4.88 -5.48 6.01
C LEU A 170 -5.38 -4.33 5.13
N ARG A 171 -4.46 -3.52 4.60
CA ARG A 171 -4.79 -2.43 3.68
C ARG A 171 -5.48 -2.94 2.41
N PHE A 172 -4.93 -3.96 1.76
CA PHE A 172 -5.54 -4.50 0.54
C PHE A 172 -6.92 -5.12 0.83
N SER A 173 -7.09 -5.82 1.98
CA SER A 173 -8.38 -6.32 2.40
C SER A 173 -9.40 -5.18 2.59
N ALA A 174 -8.98 -4.07 3.21
CA ALA A 174 -9.83 -2.91 3.37
C ALA A 174 -10.20 -2.25 2.03
N GLN A 175 -9.21 -2.04 1.14
CA GLN A 175 -9.39 -1.29 -0.10
C GLN A 175 -10.09 -2.04 -1.23
N TYR A 176 -9.89 -3.35 -1.33
CA TYR A 176 -10.45 -4.17 -2.41
C TYR A 176 -11.62 -5.04 -1.97
N CYS A 177 -11.98 -5.05 -0.69
CA CYS A 177 -12.98 -5.95 -0.11
C CYS A 177 -12.62 -7.43 -0.35
N PHE A 178 -11.33 -7.76 -0.28
CA PHE A 178 -10.81 -9.11 -0.42
C PHE A 178 -10.62 -9.76 0.95
N VAL A 179 -10.80 -11.08 1.01
CA VAL A 179 -10.55 -11.88 2.21
C VAL A 179 -9.09 -12.32 2.22
N ILE A 180 -8.43 -12.21 3.36
CA ILE A 180 -7.08 -12.76 3.51
C ILE A 180 -7.18 -14.29 3.63
N ASP A 181 -6.41 -14.99 2.80
CA ASP A 181 -6.31 -16.46 2.80
C ASP A 181 -6.05 -17.03 4.20
N GLU A 182 -6.59 -18.20 4.49
CA GLU A 182 -6.57 -18.79 5.82
C GLU A 182 -5.14 -19.02 6.35
N GLU A 183 -4.23 -19.53 5.51
CA GLU A 183 -2.83 -19.75 5.91
C GLU A 183 -2.11 -18.44 6.14
N THR A 184 -2.29 -17.46 5.25
CA THR A 184 -1.76 -16.10 5.39
C THR A 184 -2.32 -15.44 6.66
N SER A 185 -3.62 -15.57 6.92
CA SER A 185 -4.29 -15.00 8.09
C SER A 185 -3.76 -15.58 9.40
N LYS A 186 -3.54 -16.90 9.47
CA LYS A 186 -2.94 -17.55 10.64
C LYS A 186 -1.53 -17.03 10.93
N VAL A 187 -0.74 -16.82 9.90
CA VAL A 187 0.63 -16.32 10.06
C VAL A 187 0.65 -14.87 10.53
N ILE A 188 -0.18 -13.99 9.94
CA ILE A 188 -0.18 -12.57 10.34
C ILE A 188 -0.81 -12.33 11.73
N LEU A 189 -1.68 -13.23 12.21
CA LEU A 189 -2.26 -13.15 13.55
C LEU A 189 -1.40 -13.80 14.63
N ASN A 190 -0.29 -14.43 14.27
CA ASN A 190 0.64 -14.99 15.25
C ASN A 190 1.34 -13.85 16.01
N ASP A 191 1.32 -13.93 17.35
CA ASP A 191 1.87 -12.89 18.23
C ASP A 191 3.34 -12.58 17.96
N ASP A 192 4.15 -13.59 17.63
CA ASP A 192 5.57 -13.37 17.34
C ASP A 192 5.76 -12.60 16.03
N ASN A 193 4.91 -12.82 15.02
CA ASN A 193 4.93 -12.06 13.77
C ASN A 193 4.41 -10.64 13.98
N ILE A 194 3.41 -10.42 14.84
CA ILE A 194 2.94 -9.08 15.21
C ILE A 194 4.06 -8.27 15.87
N LYS A 195 4.86 -8.89 16.75
CA LYS A 195 6.03 -8.24 17.37
C LYS A 195 7.07 -7.79 16.35
N LEU A 196 7.21 -8.48 15.20
CA LEU A 196 8.12 -8.04 14.15
C LEU A 196 7.78 -6.66 13.59
N LEU A 197 6.53 -6.20 13.74
CA LEU A 197 6.16 -4.82 13.36
C LEU A 197 6.90 -3.76 14.16
N GLU A 198 7.43 -4.07 15.35
CA GLU A 198 8.25 -3.14 16.14
C GLU A 198 9.56 -2.78 15.42
N MET A 199 10.08 -3.69 14.57
CA MET A 199 11.29 -3.46 13.77
C MET A 199 11.06 -2.56 12.57
N ILE A 200 9.80 -2.31 12.19
CA ILE A 200 9.43 -1.49 11.04
C ILE A 200 9.32 -0.02 11.44
N ALA A 201 9.93 0.86 10.64
CA ALA A 201 9.81 2.30 10.84
C ALA A 201 8.34 2.73 10.91
N GLN A 202 8.02 3.55 11.92
CA GLN A 202 6.63 3.93 12.20
C GLN A 202 5.98 4.66 11.03
N GLU A 203 6.74 5.46 10.28
CA GLU A 203 6.29 6.17 9.10
C GLU A 203 5.72 5.21 8.03
N ARG A 204 6.39 4.05 7.83
CA ARG A 204 5.91 3.03 6.88
C ARG A 204 4.61 2.40 7.35
N LYS A 205 4.52 2.03 8.63
CA LYS A 205 3.29 1.47 9.23
C LYS A 205 2.14 2.45 9.15
N SER A 206 2.38 3.71 9.48
CA SER A 206 1.37 4.77 9.43
C SER A 206 0.88 5.05 8.01
N ALA A 207 1.76 5.00 7.01
CA ALA A 207 1.36 5.14 5.61
C ALA A 207 0.41 4.02 5.15
N GLU A 208 0.68 2.77 5.50
CA GLU A 208 -0.23 1.65 5.21
C GLU A 208 -1.53 1.77 6.00
N PHE A 209 -1.45 2.15 7.28
CA PHE A 209 -2.62 2.36 8.15
C PHE A 209 -3.53 3.47 7.63
N ASN A 210 -2.98 4.59 7.20
CA ASN A 210 -3.77 5.68 6.62
C ASN A 210 -4.57 5.23 5.39
N LYS A 211 -3.94 4.44 4.51
CA LYS A 211 -4.62 3.86 3.33
C LYS A 211 -5.68 2.83 3.72
N LEU A 212 -5.44 2.08 4.80
CA LEU A 212 -6.41 1.13 5.36
C LEU A 212 -7.66 1.86 5.88
N LEU A 213 -7.50 2.98 6.60
CA LEU A 213 -8.62 3.76 7.12
C LEU A 213 -9.59 4.25 6.02
N GLY A 214 -9.10 4.45 4.79
CA GLY A 214 -9.91 4.83 3.63
C GLY A 214 -10.56 3.67 2.89
N GLY A 215 -10.44 2.44 3.36
CA GLY A 215 -10.97 1.26 2.67
C GLY A 215 -12.44 0.96 3.02
N ASP A 216 -13.21 0.54 2.03
CA ASP A 216 -14.64 0.22 2.18
C ASP A 216 -14.90 -0.95 3.14
N ASN A 217 -13.95 -1.89 3.26
CA ASN A 217 -14.06 -3.07 4.12
C ASN A 217 -13.37 -2.92 5.48
N ILE A 218 -13.12 -1.68 5.91
CA ILE A 218 -12.44 -1.38 7.19
C ILE A 218 -13.09 -2.06 8.38
N VAL A 219 -14.42 -2.19 8.38
CA VAL A 219 -15.20 -2.77 9.48
C VAL A 219 -14.79 -4.23 9.73
N MET A 220 -14.70 -5.04 8.67
CA MET A 220 -14.30 -6.44 8.78
C MET A 220 -12.84 -6.56 9.19
N VAL A 221 -11.97 -5.67 8.66
CA VAL A 221 -10.55 -5.65 9.02
C VAL A 221 -10.35 -5.31 10.49
N PHE A 222 -11.04 -4.31 11.03
CA PHE A 222 -10.99 -3.98 12.46
C PHE A 222 -11.54 -5.11 13.32
N TRP A 223 -12.63 -5.74 12.90
CA TRP A 223 -13.21 -6.84 13.66
C TRP A 223 -12.30 -8.07 13.73
N GLN A 224 -11.68 -8.46 12.61
CA GLN A 224 -10.88 -9.69 12.53
C GLN A 224 -9.43 -9.48 12.96
N TYR A 225 -8.84 -8.33 12.68
CA TYR A 225 -7.40 -8.07 12.80
C TYR A 225 -7.06 -6.95 13.80
N PHE A 226 -7.97 -6.64 14.71
CA PHE A 226 -7.72 -5.61 15.71
C PHE A 226 -6.48 -5.87 16.58
N PRO A 227 -6.09 -7.11 16.92
CA PRO A 227 -4.82 -7.39 17.59
C PRO A 227 -3.59 -6.79 16.89
N ILE A 228 -3.59 -6.78 15.55
CA ILE A 228 -2.52 -6.15 14.76
C ILE A 228 -2.64 -4.62 14.83
N ILE A 229 -3.84 -4.08 14.67
CA ILE A 229 -4.08 -2.63 14.69
C ILE A 229 -3.68 -2.01 16.02
N ARG A 230 -4.07 -2.62 17.13
CA ARG A 230 -3.72 -2.14 18.47
C ARG A 230 -2.21 -2.16 18.75
N SER A 231 -1.43 -2.99 18.07
CA SER A 231 0.03 -3.00 18.21
C SER A 231 0.73 -1.78 17.60
N LEU A 232 0.06 -1.03 16.73
CA LEU A 232 0.63 0.15 16.08
C LEU A 232 0.81 1.33 17.03
N TYR A 233 -0.07 1.43 18.02
CA TYR A 233 -0.07 2.50 19.02
C TYR A 233 -0.77 2.03 20.31
N SER A 234 -0.12 2.20 21.44
CA SER A 234 -0.64 1.73 22.73
C SER A 234 -2.01 2.31 23.10
N GLY A 235 -2.31 3.54 22.69
CA GLY A 235 -3.61 4.16 22.91
C GLY A 235 -4.78 3.44 22.24
N PHE A 236 -4.54 2.68 21.17
CA PHE A 236 -5.61 1.88 20.54
C PHE A 236 -6.12 0.73 21.43
N MET A 237 -5.40 0.39 22.50
CA MET A 237 -5.90 -0.55 23.53
C MET A 237 -7.10 0.02 24.32
N LEU A 238 -7.32 1.33 24.29
CA LEU A 238 -8.44 2.00 24.96
C LEU A 238 -9.74 1.98 24.09
N ILE A 239 -9.68 1.48 22.87
CA ILE A 239 -10.86 1.34 22.02
C ILE A 239 -11.65 0.11 22.47
N ASP A 240 -12.78 0.34 23.13
CA ASP A 240 -13.63 -0.74 23.69
C ASP A 240 -14.37 -1.52 22.59
N ASN A 241 -14.85 -0.83 21.55
CA ASN A 241 -15.61 -1.44 20.47
C ASN A 241 -15.01 -1.13 19.08
N PRO A 242 -14.03 -1.92 18.63
CA PRO A 242 -13.37 -1.71 17.33
C PRO A 242 -14.34 -1.76 16.15
N PHE A 243 -15.40 -2.58 16.22
CA PHE A 243 -16.40 -2.66 15.16
C PHE A 243 -17.17 -1.33 15.01
N GLU A 244 -17.62 -0.76 16.12
CA GLU A 244 -18.35 0.51 16.11
C GLU A 244 -17.43 1.66 15.66
N THR A 245 -16.20 1.70 16.15
CA THR A 245 -15.19 2.67 15.71
C THR A 245 -14.99 2.60 14.19
N ALA A 246 -14.82 1.39 13.65
CA ALA A 246 -14.66 1.20 12.21
C ALA A 246 -15.89 1.61 11.40
N MET A 247 -17.11 1.37 11.92
CA MET A 247 -18.34 1.84 11.29
C MET A 247 -18.39 3.38 11.21
N LYS A 248 -17.97 4.07 12.26
CA LYS A 248 -17.85 5.54 12.26
C LYS A 248 -16.81 6.01 11.24
N ILE A 249 -15.61 5.38 11.20
CA ILE A 249 -14.54 5.72 10.26
C ILE A 249 -14.99 5.48 8.81
N ARG A 250 -15.64 4.38 8.50
CA ARG A 250 -16.17 4.08 7.16
C ARG A 250 -17.08 5.19 6.64
N ASN A 251 -17.83 5.83 7.53
CA ASN A 251 -18.74 6.93 7.19
C ASN A 251 -18.05 8.31 7.24
N SER A 252 -16.75 8.38 7.57
CA SER A 252 -16.00 9.63 7.60
C SER A 252 -15.76 10.19 6.19
N MET A 253 -15.63 11.50 6.08
CA MET A 253 -15.43 12.17 4.80
C MET A 253 -13.97 12.12 4.32
N ASN A 254 -13.02 11.94 5.24
CA ASN A 254 -11.59 12.00 4.95
C ASN A 254 -10.74 11.40 6.07
N LEU A 255 -9.43 11.26 5.80
CA LEU A 255 -8.44 10.74 6.73
C LEU A 255 -8.44 11.48 8.08
N TYR A 256 -8.57 12.79 8.10
CA TYR A 256 -8.47 13.57 9.33
C TYR A 256 -9.64 13.30 10.26
N GLU A 257 -10.83 13.16 9.71
CA GLU A 257 -12.03 12.76 10.46
C GLU A 257 -11.92 11.33 10.97
N GLY A 258 -11.39 10.40 10.15
CA GLY A 258 -11.11 9.03 10.58
C GLY A 258 -10.15 8.98 11.78
N ILE A 259 -9.07 9.77 11.76
CA ILE A 259 -8.14 9.89 12.89
C ILE A 259 -8.80 10.54 14.10
N ALA A 260 -9.63 11.58 13.91
CA ALA A 260 -10.36 12.23 15.00
C ALA A 260 -11.34 11.27 15.69
N ILE A 261 -11.99 10.37 14.93
CA ILE A 261 -12.85 9.30 15.48
C ILE A 261 -12.01 8.34 16.34
N LEU A 262 -10.83 7.92 15.88
CA LEU A 262 -9.92 7.12 16.70
C LEU A 262 -9.57 7.82 18.00
N CYS A 263 -9.19 9.09 17.95
CA CYS A 263 -8.90 9.90 19.13
C CYS A 263 -10.09 9.91 20.11
N LYS A 264 -11.29 10.16 19.60
CA LYS A 264 -12.52 10.20 20.43
C LYS A 264 -12.81 8.84 21.07
N ASP A 265 -12.69 7.76 20.33
CA ASP A 265 -13.02 6.42 20.81
C ASP A 265 -11.90 5.83 21.72
N MET A 266 -10.70 6.43 21.74
CA MET A 266 -9.67 6.21 22.75
C MET A 266 -9.96 6.97 24.06
N SER A 267 -11.09 7.65 24.19
CA SER A 267 -11.45 8.47 25.37
C SER A 267 -10.48 9.60 25.64
N ILE A 268 -9.92 10.20 24.59
CA ILE A 268 -9.05 11.38 24.73
C ILE A 268 -9.82 12.50 25.43
N ASP A 269 -9.21 13.08 26.49
CA ASP A 269 -9.80 14.18 27.21
C ASP A 269 -10.03 15.39 26.30
N LEU A 270 -11.29 15.77 26.16
CA LEU A 270 -11.67 16.90 25.34
C LEU A 270 -11.19 18.27 25.91
N PHE A 271 -10.67 18.30 27.14
CA PHE A 271 -10.04 19.50 27.70
C PHE A 271 -8.58 19.65 27.28
N GLU A 272 -7.88 18.55 26.98
CA GLU A 272 -6.46 18.50 26.60
C GLU A 272 -6.26 18.06 25.15
N ILE A 273 -7.19 18.37 24.24
CA ILE A 273 -7.18 17.93 22.84
C ILE A 273 -5.82 18.16 22.15
N ASP A 274 -5.21 19.33 22.34
CA ASP A 274 -3.98 19.69 21.65
C ASP A 274 -2.81 18.81 22.07
N GLU A 275 -2.73 18.43 23.36
CA GLU A 275 -1.66 17.60 23.93
C GLU A 275 -1.85 16.13 23.55
N GLU A 276 -3.05 15.61 23.68
CA GLU A 276 -3.40 14.23 23.39
C GLU A 276 -3.26 13.90 21.89
N VAL A 277 -3.74 14.80 21.02
CA VAL A 277 -3.54 14.64 19.57
C VAL A 277 -2.06 14.76 19.22
N ASP A 278 -1.30 15.63 19.90
CA ASP A 278 0.15 15.74 19.71
C ASP A 278 0.87 14.44 20.06
N PHE A 279 0.46 13.79 21.15
CA PHE A 279 1.02 12.51 21.55
C PHE A 279 0.78 11.42 20.51
N LEU A 280 -0.46 11.27 20.05
CA LEU A 280 -0.78 10.35 18.94
C LEU A 280 0.05 10.67 17.68
N CYS A 281 0.08 11.93 17.27
CA CYS A 281 0.78 12.34 16.06
C CYS A 281 2.29 12.08 16.14
N LYS A 282 2.91 12.29 17.30
CA LYS A 282 4.32 11.95 17.53
C LYS A 282 4.55 10.45 17.47
N ALA A 283 3.70 9.66 18.13
CA ALA A 283 3.79 8.21 18.13
C ALA A 283 3.62 7.62 16.72
N MET A 284 2.64 8.11 15.96
CA MET A 284 2.36 7.67 14.59
C MET A 284 3.22 8.36 13.53
N ARG A 285 4.13 9.27 13.93
CA ARG A 285 4.96 10.07 13.00
C ARG A 285 4.15 10.84 11.97
N TYR A 286 3.02 11.39 12.39
CA TYR A 286 2.18 12.22 11.53
C TYR A 286 2.75 13.63 11.36
N SER A 287 2.43 14.24 10.21
CA SER A 287 2.82 15.62 9.92
C SER A 287 2.06 16.63 10.77
N ASN A 288 2.63 17.82 10.94
CA ASN A 288 1.96 18.95 11.61
C ASN A 288 0.64 19.34 10.92
N GLN A 289 0.50 19.08 9.61
CA GLN A 289 -0.75 19.34 8.90
C GLN A 289 -1.86 18.38 9.35
N ILE A 290 -1.55 17.09 9.52
CA ILE A 290 -2.50 16.09 10.04
C ILE A 290 -2.91 16.50 11.46
N LYS A 291 -1.94 16.79 12.33
CA LYS A 291 -2.20 17.25 13.71
C LYS A 291 -3.18 18.44 13.72
N LYS A 292 -2.88 19.50 12.97
CA LYS A 292 -3.71 20.70 12.91
C LYS A 292 -5.14 20.38 12.50
N ASN A 293 -5.33 19.61 11.45
CA ASN A 293 -6.67 19.28 10.94
C ASN A 293 -7.47 18.43 11.94
N VAL A 294 -6.83 17.44 12.57
CA VAL A 294 -7.48 16.59 13.59
C VAL A 294 -7.91 17.42 14.81
N VAL A 295 -7.03 18.29 15.32
CA VAL A 295 -7.33 19.19 16.44
C VAL A 295 -8.50 20.11 16.11
N GLU A 296 -8.54 20.69 14.91
CA GLU A 296 -9.65 21.55 14.48
C GLU A 296 -10.99 20.79 14.48
N ILE A 297 -11.02 19.57 13.94
CA ILE A 297 -12.22 18.73 13.93
C ILE A 297 -12.68 18.44 15.36
N MET A 298 -11.78 18.00 16.23
CA MET A 298 -12.14 17.67 17.63
C MET A 298 -12.62 18.88 18.41
N LYS A 299 -12.04 20.09 18.19
CA LYS A 299 -12.50 21.34 18.80
C LYS A 299 -13.92 21.72 18.35
N VAL A 300 -14.26 21.43 17.09
CA VAL A 300 -15.65 21.63 16.59
C VAL A 300 -16.60 20.65 17.29
N TRP A 301 -16.28 19.37 17.36
CA TRP A 301 -17.11 18.39 18.07
C TRP A 301 -17.28 18.71 19.56
N LYS A 302 -16.23 19.21 20.23
CA LYS A 302 -16.34 19.69 21.62
C LYS A 302 -17.36 20.84 21.74
N LYS A 303 -17.35 21.80 20.81
CA LYS A 303 -18.31 22.92 20.83
C LYS A 303 -19.74 22.43 20.60
N GLU A 304 -19.97 21.49 19.69
CA GLU A 304 -21.28 20.88 19.46
C GLU A 304 -21.83 20.15 20.70
N LEU A 305 -20.94 19.47 21.45
CA LEU A 305 -21.31 18.82 22.71
C LEU A 305 -21.68 19.81 23.80
N LEU A 306 -20.97 20.94 23.89
CA LEU A 306 -21.19 21.95 24.91
C LEU A 306 -22.35 22.93 24.57
N PHE A 307 -22.58 23.19 23.28
CA PHE A 307 -23.59 24.13 22.76
C PHE A 307 -24.34 23.49 21.58
N PRO A 308 -25.23 22.51 21.84
CA PRO A 308 -25.99 21.86 20.79
C PRO A 308 -26.84 22.86 20.00
N GLY A 309 -26.62 22.94 18.71
CA GLY A 309 -27.39 23.78 17.78
C GLY A 309 -26.74 25.09 17.33
N GLU A 310 -25.59 25.51 17.88
CA GLU A 310 -24.87 26.71 17.41
C GLU A 310 -24.05 26.46 16.12
N ILE A 311 -23.69 25.25 15.84
CA ILE A 311 -22.87 24.89 14.67
C ILE A 311 -23.68 24.04 13.70
N CYS A 312 -24.14 24.67 12.63
CA CYS A 312 -24.83 23.95 11.56
C CYS A 312 -23.86 23.00 10.83
N ALA A 313 -24.27 21.75 10.64
CA ALA A 313 -23.53 20.74 9.85
C ALA A 313 -23.05 21.25 8.46
N ARG A 314 -23.74 22.27 7.91
CA ARG A 314 -23.30 22.97 6.69
C ARG A 314 -21.97 23.70 6.81
N HIS A 315 -21.60 24.19 8.01
CA HIS A 315 -20.32 24.90 8.24
C HIS A 315 -19.14 23.93 8.22
N LEU A 316 -19.33 22.72 8.77
CA LEU A 316 -18.39 21.60 8.67
C LEU A 316 -18.22 21.16 7.21
N LEU A 317 -19.32 20.96 6.50
CA LEU A 317 -19.31 20.60 5.07
C LEU A 317 -18.58 21.68 4.23
N TYR A 318 -18.80 22.96 4.48
CA TYR A 318 -18.19 24.04 3.71
C TYR A 318 -16.67 24.17 3.95
N LYS A 319 -16.23 24.04 5.22
CA LYS A 319 -14.81 24.16 5.60
C LYS A 319 -13.97 22.94 5.18
N TYR A 320 -14.60 21.76 5.07
CA TYR A 320 -13.94 20.49 4.72
C TYR A 320 -14.34 19.94 3.35
N GLN A 321 -15.17 20.65 2.57
CA GLN A 321 -15.60 20.25 1.23
C GLN A 321 -14.45 20.13 0.21
N PHE A 322 -13.30 20.73 0.51
CA PHE A 322 -12.06 20.58 -0.28
C PHE A 322 -11.40 19.20 -0.15
N ALA A 323 -11.85 18.36 0.76
CA ALA A 323 -11.22 17.06 1.04
C ALA A 323 -11.85 15.88 0.33
N LYS A 324 -12.84 16.07 -0.52
CA LYS A 324 -13.46 14.97 -1.29
C LYS A 324 -12.58 14.41 -2.41
N CYS A 325 -11.46 15.10 -2.72
CA CYS A 325 -10.50 14.64 -3.71
C CYS A 325 -9.23 14.14 -3.01
N ASN A 326 -9.01 12.83 -3.02
CA ASN A 326 -7.69 12.22 -3.07
C ASN A 326 -6.83 12.11 -1.81
N ILE A 327 -7.25 12.49 -0.59
CA ILE A 327 -6.36 12.30 0.58
C ILE A 327 -6.15 10.82 0.91
N TRP A 328 -7.16 9.97 0.68
CA TRP A 328 -7.02 8.52 0.86
C TRP A 328 -6.09 7.86 -0.17
N TYR A 329 -5.93 8.46 -1.37
CA TYR A 329 -5.21 7.89 -2.51
C TYR A 329 -3.86 8.55 -2.80
N GLN A 330 -3.58 9.73 -2.26
CA GLN A 330 -2.33 10.47 -2.50
C GLN A 330 -1.23 10.22 -1.44
N MET A 331 -1.51 9.47 -0.40
CA MET A 331 -0.53 8.97 0.57
C MET A 331 -0.24 7.48 0.32
#